data_e47453b9617ceccf56a9b98918b2000d
#
_entry.id   e47453b9617ceccf56a9b98918b2000d
#
_cell.length_a   1.000
_cell.length_b   1.000
_cell.length_c   1.000
_cell.angle_alpha   90.00
_cell.angle_beta   90.00
_cell.angle_gamma   90.00
#
_symmetry.space_group_name_H-M   'P 1'
#
loop_
_entity.id
_entity.type
_entity.pdbx_description
1 polymer ?
#
loop_
_entity_poly.entity_id
_entity_poly.type
_entity_poly.pdbx_seq_one_letter_code
_entity_poly.pdbx_strand_id
1 'polypeptide(L)'
;AGKFQGDLVSVAVKGADGAWGLATEDEGRRPQTTMEGLAQLKTPFRPHGRVTAGTASPLTDGATISLLAGGEATKELGLKPKMRMVSFAFAGVQPEVMGLGPVPSTEKALRKAGLSITDIGLFELNEAFAVQVLSLLDHFGIADDDARVNQWGGAIALGHPLAASGVRLMIQLAAQFAERPDVRYGLTAMCVGLGQGGSVIWENPHYDGKK
;
A
#
# COMPACT_ATOMS: atom_id res chain seq x y z
N ALA A 1 -16.41 -6.15 1.62
CA ALA A 1 -16.57 -6.01 3.08
C ALA A 1 -16.85 -4.55 3.52
N GLY A 2 -16.97 -3.60 2.58
CA GLY A 2 -17.32 -2.19 2.86
C GLY A 2 -16.23 -1.36 3.55
N LYS A 3 -14.99 -1.84 3.59
CA LYS A 3 -13.88 -1.15 4.29
C LYS A 3 -13.54 0.23 3.73
N PHE A 4 -13.80 0.47 2.45
CA PHE A 4 -13.51 1.72 1.76
C PHE A 4 -14.74 2.61 1.52
N GLN A 5 -15.90 2.23 2.07
CA GLN A 5 -17.13 2.99 1.81
C GLN A 5 -17.04 4.45 2.28
N GLY A 6 -16.30 4.70 3.37
CA GLY A 6 -16.05 6.05 3.89
C GLY A 6 -15.05 6.87 3.09
N ASP A 7 -14.30 6.25 2.20
CA ASP A 7 -13.25 6.88 1.39
C ASP A 7 -13.76 7.31 0.00
N LEU A 8 -14.98 6.84 -0.38
CA LEU A 8 -15.59 7.18 -1.64
C LEU A 8 -16.21 8.57 -1.60
N VAL A 9 -15.81 9.42 -2.53
CA VAL A 9 -16.37 10.76 -2.73
C VAL A 9 -17.03 10.82 -4.09
N SER A 10 -18.34 11.13 -4.11
CA SER A 10 -19.06 11.28 -5.37
C SER A 10 -18.52 12.45 -6.18
N VAL A 11 -18.19 12.23 -7.44
CA VAL A 11 -17.62 13.21 -8.35
C VAL A 11 -18.56 13.44 -9.52
N ALA A 12 -18.77 14.71 -9.89
CA ALA A 12 -19.51 15.04 -11.10
C ALA A 12 -18.70 14.68 -12.34
N VAL A 13 -19.28 13.87 -13.20
CA VAL A 13 -18.65 13.38 -14.44
C VAL A 13 -19.56 13.62 -15.63
N LYS A 14 -18.97 13.79 -16.80
CA LYS A 14 -19.70 13.92 -18.06
C LYS A 14 -19.70 12.58 -18.77
N GLY A 15 -20.90 12.01 -18.97
CA GLY A 15 -21.07 10.75 -19.69
C GLY A 15 -20.73 10.88 -21.19
N ALA A 16 -20.63 9.73 -21.86
CA ALA A 16 -20.36 9.65 -23.30
C ALA A 16 -21.47 10.32 -24.15
N ASP A 17 -22.68 10.40 -23.64
CA ASP A 17 -23.84 11.11 -24.21
C ASP A 17 -23.78 12.64 -24.00
N GLY A 18 -22.78 13.13 -23.27
CA GLY A 18 -22.59 14.53 -22.92
C GLY A 18 -23.42 14.99 -21.71
N ALA A 19 -24.22 14.16 -21.10
CA ALA A 19 -24.98 14.47 -19.90
C ALA A 19 -24.09 14.46 -18.64
N TRP A 20 -24.40 15.32 -17.68
CA TRP A 20 -23.74 15.30 -16.38
C TRP A 20 -24.40 14.27 -15.45
N GLY A 21 -23.59 13.50 -14.75
CA GLY A 21 -23.99 12.53 -13.74
C GLY A 21 -23.03 12.52 -12.56
N LEU A 22 -23.24 11.62 -11.62
CA LEU A 22 -22.34 11.39 -10.48
C LEU A 22 -21.71 9.99 -10.62
N ALA A 23 -20.38 9.93 -10.56
CA ALA A 23 -19.66 8.70 -10.27
C ALA A 23 -19.64 8.51 -8.75
N THR A 24 -20.16 7.38 -8.29
CA THR A 24 -20.32 7.06 -6.85
C THR A 24 -19.59 5.78 -6.46
N GLU A 25 -18.96 5.10 -7.42
CA GLU A 25 -18.24 3.84 -7.24
C GLU A 25 -16.94 3.86 -8.05
N ASP A 26 -15.97 3.07 -7.58
CA ASP A 26 -14.74 2.83 -8.34
C ASP A 26 -14.99 1.95 -9.57
N GLU A 27 -14.54 2.41 -10.73
CA GLU A 27 -14.73 1.70 -12.01
C GLU A 27 -13.75 0.54 -12.20
N GLY A 28 -12.61 0.56 -11.51
CA GLY A 28 -11.50 -0.40 -11.70
C GLY A 28 -11.77 -1.79 -11.15
N ARG A 29 -12.71 -1.92 -10.24
CA ARG A 29 -13.01 -3.18 -9.56
C ARG A 29 -13.62 -4.23 -10.50
N ARG A 30 -13.10 -5.46 -10.49
CA ARG A 30 -13.51 -6.57 -11.34
C ARG A 30 -13.92 -7.79 -10.50
N PRO A 31 -15.16 -7.83 -9.98
CA PRO A 31 -15.61 -8.88 -9.05
C PRO A 31 -15.70 -10.27 -9.70
N GLN A 32 -15.73 -10.37 -11.04
CA GLN A 32 -15.79 -11.63 -11.79
C GLN A 32 -14.39 -12.18 -12.16
N THR A 33 -13.32 -11.64 -11.58
CA THR A 33 -11.95 -12.14 -11.83
C THR A 33 -11.83 -13.61 -11.39
N THR A 34 -11.29 -14.45 -12.28
CA THR A 34 -10.99 -15.87 -11.99
C THR A 34 -9.55 -16.19 -12.34
N MET A 35 -9.01 -17.26 -11.77
CA MET A 35 -7.64 -17.72 -12.07
C MET A 35 -7.49 -18.08 -13.54
N GLU A 36 -8.49 -18.72 -14.12
CA GLU A 36 -8.52 -19.09 -15.55
C GLU A 36 -8.49 -17.85 -16.44
N GLY A 37 -9.26 -16.81 -16.08
CA GLY A 37 -9.27 -15.53 -16.79
C GLY A 37 -7.92 -14.83 -16.69
N LEU A 38 -7.28 -14.81 -15.52
CA LEU A 38 -5.95 -14.24 -15.32
C LEU A 38 -4.88 -14.97 -16.15
N ALA A 39 -4.95 -16.30 -16.23
CA ALA A 39 -4.01 -17.12 -16.99
C ALA A 39 -4.06 -16.87 -18.50
N GLN A 40 -5.15 -16.35 -19.05
CA GLN A 40 -5.33 -16.03 -20.46
C GLN A 40 -4.82 -14.62 -20.83
N LEU A 41 -4.43 -13.82 -19.88
CA LEU A 41 -3.99 -12.46 -20.14
C LEU A 41 -2.64 -12.43 -20.84
N LYS A 42 -2.50 -11.50 -21.79
CA LYS A 42 -1.27 -11.31 -22.55
C LYS A 42 -0.15 -10.75 -21.66
N THR A 43 1.08 -11.10 -22.00
CA THR A 43 2.32 -10.57 -21.40
C THR A 43 2.94 -9.55 -22.35
N PRO A 44 2.52 -8.25 -22.31
CA PRO A 44 2.83 -7.27 -23.35
C PRO A 44 4.31 -6.85 -23.41
N PHE A 45 5.02 -6.98 -22.30
CA PHE A 45 6.41 -6.48 -22.19
C PHE A 45 7.47 -7.52 -22.55
N ARG A 46 7.14 -8.79 -22.43
CA ARG A 46 8.09 -9.89 -22.70
C ARG A 46 7.35 -11.16 -23.07
N PRO A 47 7.73 -11.88 -24.13
CA PRO A 47 7.21 -13.22 -24.40
C PRO A 47 7.40 -14.12 -23.17
N HIS A 48 6.37 -14.84 -22.77
CA HIS A 48 6.37 -15.67 -21.55
C HIS A 48 6.72 -14.90 -20.26
N GLY A 49 6.47 -13.59 -20.25
CA GLY A 49 6.66 -12.75 -19.06
C GLY A 49 5.64 -13.06 -17.96
N ARG A 50 5.77 -12.35 -16.84
CA ARG A 50 4.87 -12.53 -15.70
C ARG A 50 3.99 -11.29 -15.41
N VAL A 51 4.25 -10.19 -16.11
CA VAL A 51 3.48 -8.97 -15.98
C VAL A 51 2.35 -8.97 -17.00
N THR A 52 1.13 -8.88 -16.49
CA THR A 52 -0.11 -8.81 -17.29
C THR A 52 -0.99 -7.68 -16.74
N ALA A 53 -2.09 -7.37 -17.42
CA ALA A 53 -3.07 -6.42 -16.91
C ALA A 53 -3.74 -6.88 -15.58
N GLY A 54 -3.71 -8.18 -15.26
CA GLY A 54 -4.24 -8.72 -14.01
C GLY A 54 -3.22 -8.83 -12.88
N THR A 55 -1.92 -8.63 -13.17
CA THR A 55 -0.82 -8.66 -12.19
C THR A 55 -0.10 -7.32 -12.06
N ALA A 56 -0.70 -6.26 -12.61
CA ALA A 56 -0.23 -4.88 -12.53
C ALA A 56 -1.37 -3.98 -12.05
N SER A 57 -1.02 -2.93 -11.31
CA SER A 57 -1.99 -1.93 -10.90
C SER A 57 -2.48 -1.11 -12.10
N PRO A 58 -3.75 -0.72 -12.16
CA PRO A 58 -4.24 0.24 -13.15
C PRO A 58 -3.81 1.66 -12.77
N LEU A 59 -3.69 2.53 -13.77
CA LEU A 59 -3.61 3.97 -13.57
C LEU A 59 -4.99 4.48 -13.21
N THR A 60 -5.10 5.18 -12.09
CA THR A 60 -6.36 5.68 -11.55
C THR A 60 -6.19 7.09 -11.00
N ASP A 61 -7.30 7.77 -10.79
CA ASP A 61 -7.35 9.04 -10.10
C ASP A 61 -7.58 8.83 -8.60
N GLY A 62 -7.10 9.77 -7.80
CA GLY A 62 -7.29 9.73 -6.36
C GLY A 62 -6.62 10.91 -5.67
N ALA A 63 -7.13 11.26 -4.49
CA ALA A 63 -6.56 12.32 -3.66
C ALA A 63 -6.43 11.84 -2.22
N THR A 64 -5.35 12.22 -1.58
CA THR A 64 -5.10 11.92 -0.17
C THR A 64 -4.46 13.10 0.51
N ILE A 65 -4.72 13.25 1.81
CA ILE A 65 -4.08 14.26 2.65
C ILE A 65 -3.69 13.65 3.98
N SER A 66 -2.58 14.09 4.53
CA SER A 66 -2.15 13.73 5.89
C SER A 66 -1.68 14.97 6.63
N LEU A 67 -1.96 15.01 7.94
CA LEU A 67 -1.40 16.00 8.85
C LEU A 67 -0.29 15.36 9.66
N LEU A 68 0.91 15.92 9.55
CA LEU A 68 2.07 15.53 10.34
C LEU A 68 2.31 16.56 11.45
N ALA A 69 2.42 16.09 12.68
CA ALA A 69 2.64 16.96 13.83
C ALA A 69 3.80 16.44 14.69
N GLY A 70 4.64 17.32 15.19
CA GLY A 70 5.61 17.02 16.21
C GLY A 70 4.95 16.78 17.57
N GLY A 71 5.68 16.16 18.52
CA GLY A 71 5.14 15.79 19.82
C GLY A 71 4.62 16.99 20.65
N GLU A 72 5.27 18.15 20.56
CA GLU A 72 4.83 19.37 21.22
C GLU A 72 3.53 19.90 20.64
N ALA A 73 3.45 20.08 19.31
CA ALA A 73 2.26 20.52 18.61
C ALA A 73 1.08 19.55 18.82
N THR A 74 1.36 18.24 18.87
CA THR A 74 0.36 17.23 19.18
C THR A 74 -0.30 17.47 20.55
N LYS A 75 0.48 17.83 21.57
CA LYS A 75 0.00 18.12 22.91
C LYS A 75 -0.75 19.45 22.96
N GLU A 76 -0.15 20.52 22.42
CA GLU A 76 -0.72 21.87 22.42
C GLU A 76 -2.07 21.94 21.72
N LEU A 77 -2.21 21.23 20.59
CA LEU A 77 -3.42 21.22 19.78
C LEU A 77 -4.42 20.10 20.18
N GLY A 78 -4.10 19.30 21.20
CA GLY A 78 -4.95 18.20 21.64
C GLY A 78 -5.20 17.14 20.56
N LEU A 79 -4.26 16.95 19.62
CA LEU A 79 -4.41 16.00 18.52
C LEU A 79 -4.36 14.55 19.02
N LYS A 80 -5.12 13.69 18.36
CA LYS A 80 -5.09 12.24 18.60
C LYS A 80 -4.39 11.56 17.42
N PRO A 81 -3.08 11.25 17.53
CA PRO A 81 -2.33 10.62 16.45
C PRO A 81 -2.96 9.29 16.07
N LYS A 82 -3.04 9.02 14.76
CA LYS A 82 -3.48 7.73 14.22
C LYS A 82 -2.33 6.73 14.11
N MET A 83 -1.10 7.25 13.95
CA MET A 83 0.13 6.47 13.90
C MET A 83 1.30 7.33 14.38
N ARG A 84 2.36 6.69 14.85
CA ARG A 84 3.65 7.32 15.13
C ARG A 84 4.71 6.80 14.15
N MET A 85 5.37 7.69 13.44
CA MET A 85 6.51 7.30 12.59
C MET A 85 7.70 6.92 13.49
N VAL A 86 8.17 5.68 13.34
CA VAL A 86 9.34 5.15 14.06
C VAL A 86 10.60 5.41 13.27
N SER A 87 10.60 5.01 12.00
CA SER A 87 11.72 5.22 11.10
C SER A 87 11.26 5.24 9.65
N PHE A 88 12.11 5.78 8.79
CA PHE A 88 11.93 5.68 7.35
C PHE A 88 13.28 5.55 6.64
N ALA A 89 13.25 5.01 5.44
CA ALA A 89 14.40 4.96 4.57
C ALA A 89 14.01 4.95 3.09
N PHE A 90 14.93 5.48 2.30
CA PHE A 90 14.93 5.32 0.85
C PHE A 90 16.16 4.54 0.42
N ALA A 91 16.04 3.82 -0.69
CA ALA A 91 17.13 3.09 -1.32
C ALA A 91 17.03 3.17 -2.84
N GLY A 92 18.17 3.22 -3.50
CA GLY A 92 18.30 3.10 -4.95
C GLY A 92 18.62 1.67 -5.34
N VAL A 93 18.10 1.25 -6.48
CA VAL A 93 18.43 0.00 -7.20
C VAL A 93 18.59 0.33 -8.68
N GLN A 94 19.06 -0.61 -9.47
CA GLN A 94 19.12 -0.42 -10.93
C GLN A 94 17.71 -0.22 -11.50
N PRO A 95 17.52 0.70 -12.46
CA PRO A 95 16.19 1.01 -13.02
C PRO A 95 15.45 -0.20 -13.58
N GLU A 96 16.17 -1.15 -14.17
CA GLU A 96 15.62 -2.37 -14.78
C GLU A 96 14.95 -3.29 -13.75
N VAL A 97 15.33 -3.16 -12.48
CA VAL A 97 14.81 -3.94 -11.36
C VAL A 97 14.16 -3.05 -10.30
N MET A 98 13.55 -1.96 -10.72
CA MET A 98 13.00 -0.94 -9.84
C MET A 98 12.03 -1.50 -8.79
N GLY A 99 11.34 -2.59 -9.11
CA GLY A 99 10.44 -3.29 -8.21
C GLY A 99 11.10 -3.84 -6.94
N LEU A 100 12.42 -4.03 -6.95
CA LEU A 100 13.20 -4.47 -5.78
C LEU A 100 13.53 -3.32 -4.81
N GLY A 101 13.30 -2.07 -5.18
CA GLY A 101 13.58 -0.89 -4.33
C GLY A 101 13.06 -1.00 -2.90
N PRO A 102 11.84 -1.50 -2.65
CA PRO A 102 11.31 -1.72 -1.31
C PRO A 102 12.13 -2.67 -0.43
N VAL A 103 12.89 -3.60 -0.99
CA VAL A 103 13.72 -4.53 -0.23
C VAL A 103 14.82 -3.77 0.55
N PRO A 104 15.79 -3.13 -0.11
CA PRO A 104 16.85 -2.43 0.62
C PRO A 104 16.35 -1.21 1.42
N SER A 105 15.22 -0.59 1.04
CA SER A 105 14.64 0.48 1.85
C SER A 105 14.04 -0.06 3.15
N THR A 106 13.38 -1.23 3.11
CA THR A 106 12.84 -1.90 4.30
C THR A 106 13.95 -2.34 5.24
N GLU A 107 15.02 -2.96 4.73
CA GLU A 107 16.18 -3.33 5.54
C GLU A 107 16.79 -2.12 6.26
N LYS A 108 16.93 -1.00 5.55
CA LYS A 108 17.44 0.25 6.14
C LYS A 108 16.50 0.81 7.21
N ALA A 109 15.19 0.78 6.97
CA ALA A 109 14.20 1.28 7.91
C ALA A 109 14.16 0.42 9.18
N LEU A 110 14.17 -0.91 9.05
CA LEU A 110 14.24 -1.87 10.16
C LEU A 110 15.50 -1.64 11.00
N ARG A 111 16.68 -1.56 10.37
CA ARG A 111 17.94 -1.30 11.06
C ARG A 111 17.94 0.02 11.82
N LYS A 112 17.37 1.10 11.25
CA LYS A 112 17.23 2.39 11.95
C LYS A 112 16.29 2.32 13.15
N ALA A 113 15.26 1.48 13.08
CA ALA A 113 14.31 1.27 14.17
C ALA A 113 14.84 0.32 15.26
N GLY A 114 15.92 -0.43 15.00
CA GLY A 114 16.37 -1.53 15.86
C GLY A 114 15.39 -2.70 15.89
N LEU A 115 14.65 -2.90 14.81
CA LEU A 115 13.62 -3.92 14.65
C LEU A 115 14.03 -4.96 13.59
N SER A 116 13.40 -6.13 13.68
CA SER A 116 13.44 -7.18 12.68
C SER A 116 12.11 -7.25 11.90
N ILE A 117 12.09 -7.97 10.79
CA ILE A 117 10.86 -8.16 10.01
C ILE A 117 9.78 -8.90 10.80
N THR A 118 10.17 -9.73 11.76
CA THR A 118 9.25 -10.49 12.62
C THR A 118 8.53 -9.62 13.66
N ASP A 119 9.01 -8.39 13.91
CA ASP A 119 8.35 -7.43 14.78
C ASP A 119 7.18 -6.72 14.08
N ILE A 120 7.08 -6.85 12.75
CA ILE A 120 6.06 -6.20 11.94
C ILE A 120 4.80 -7.09 11.89
N GLY A 121 3.71 -6.59 12.45
CA GLY A 121 2.45 -7.30 12.50
C GLY A 121 1.46 -6.94 11.37
N LEU A 122 1.69 -5.86 10.61
CA LEU A 122 0.89 -5.46 9.46
C LEU A 122 1.77 -4.88 8.36
N PHE A 123 1.48 -5.24 7.11
CA PHE A 123 2.18 -4.77 5.93
C PHE A 123 1.21 -4.14 4.94
N GLU A 124 1.43 -2.90 4.58
CA GLU A 124 0.77 -2.22 3.48
C GLU A 124 1.80 -1.95 2.38
N LEU A 125 1.86 -2.85 1.43
CA LEU A 125 2.80 -2.83 0.31
C LEU A 125 2.10 -2.35 -0.94
N ASN A 126 2.64 -1.33 -1.60
CA ASN A 126 2.06 -0.90 -2.87
C ASN A 126 2.28 -1.97 -3.95
N GLU A 127 1.18 -2.40 -4.55
CA GLU A 127 1.18 -3.44 -5.60
C GLU A 127 1.27 -2.81 -6.99
N ALA A 128 2.39 -2.15 -7.30
CA ALA A 128 2.59 -1.70 -8.67
C ALA A 128 2.57 -2.90 -9.65
N PHE A 129 3.18 -4.01 -9.21
CA PHE A 129 3.16 -5.31 -9.88
C PHE A 129 3.14 -6.42 -8.83
N ALA A 130 2.41 -7.50 -9.07
CA ALA A 130 2.38 -8.65 -8.15
C ALA A 130 3.78 -9.23 -7.92
N VAL A 131 4.59 -9.39 -8.97
CA VAL A 131 5.96 -9.91 -8.88
C VAL A 131 6.87 -9.07 -7.97
N GLN A 132 6.63 -7.77 -7.89
CA GLN A 132 7.40 -6.87 -7.03
C GLN A 132 7.10 -7.13 -5.55
N VAL A 133 5.82 -7.31 -5.19
CA VAL A 133 5.43 -7.65 -3.81
C VAL A 133 5.96 -9.03 -3.45
N LEU A 134 5.73 -10.04 -4.29
CA LEU A 134 6.23 -11.40 -4.09
C LEU A 134 7.75 -11.43 -3.89
N SER A 135 8.52 -10.63 -4.63
CA SER A 135 9.97 -10.55 -4.46
C SER A 135 10.38 -9.98 -3.09
N LEU A 136 9.61 -9.06 -2.53
CA LEU A 136 9.85 -8.57 -1.17
C LEU A 136 9.50 -9.64 -0.13
N LEU A 137 8.38 -10.32 -0.29
CA LEU A 137 7.94 -11.37 0.62
C LEU A 137 8.96 -12.51 0.65
N ASP A 138 9.40 -13.00 -0.52
CA ASP A 138 10.43 -14.03 -0.67
C ASP A 138 11.74 -13.63 0.03
N HIS A 139 12.21 -12.39 -0.20
CA HIS A 139 13.44 -11.90 0.42
C HIS A 139 13.40 -11.93 1.95
N PHE A 140 12.24 -11.62 2.55
CA PHE A 140 12.08 -11.61 4.01
C PHE A 140 11.55 -12.93 4.58
N GLY A 141 11.35 -13.96 3.77
CA GLY A 141 10.80 -15.26 4.20
C GLY A 141 9.36 -15.18 4.67
N ILE A 142 8.57 -14.26 4.11
CA ILE A 142 7.13 -14.10 4.38
C ILE A 142 6.36 -14.92 3.35
N ALA A 143 5.37 -15.71 3.79
CA ALA A 143 4.54 -16.51 2.88
C ALA A 143 3.71 -15.61 1.95
N ASP A 144 3.50 -16.07 0.70
CA ASP A 144 2.76 -15.32 -0.32
C ASP A 144 1.29 -15.04 0.07
N ASP A 145 0.73 -15.88 0.95
CA ASP A 145 -0.63 -15.80 1.48
C ASP A 145 -0.67 -15.30 2.93
N ASP A 146 0.39 -14.68 3.42
CA ASP A 146 0.45 -14.19 4.80
C ASP A 146 -0.65 -13.15 5.05
N ALA A 147 -1.56 -13.46 5.96
CA ALA A 147 -2.71 -12.66 6.30
C ALA A 147 -2.38 -11.25 6.84
N ARG A 148 -1.12 -10.96 7.14
CA ARG A 148 -0.67 -9.63 7.58
C ARG A 148 -0.43 -8.67 6.41
N VAL A 149 -0.39 -9.17 5.17
CA VAL A 149 -0.04 -8.40 3.98
C VAL A 149 -1.30 -7.92 3.27
N ASN A 150 -1.42 -6.59 3.07
CA ASN A 150 -2.50 -5.95 2.30
C ASN A 150 -3.90 -6.51 2.64
N GLN A 151 -4.21 -6.63 3.92
CA GLN A 151 -5.41 -7.35 4.42
C GLN A 151 -6.73 -6.89 3.79
N TRP A 152 -6.82 -5.63 3.40
CA TRP A 152 -8.02 -5.07 2.80
C TRP A 152 -7.95 -4.98 1.27
N GLY A 153 -6.89 -5.53 0.69
CA GLY A 153 -6.59 -5.45 -0.73
C GLY A 153 -5.60 -4.34 -1.06
N GLY A 154 -4.94 -4.47 -2.19
CA GLY A 154 -3.88 -3.58 -2.64
C GLY A 154 -4.17 -2.93 -3.98
N ALA A 155 -3.16 -2.27 -4.55
CA ALA A 155 -3.28 -1.42 -5.73
C ALA A 155 -3.74 -2.16 -7.01
N ILE A 156 -3.50 -3.46 -7.12
CA ILE A 156 -3.98 -4.25 -8.28
C ILE A 156 -5.52 -4.27 -8.31
N ALA A 157 -6.15 -4.36 -7.14
CA ALA A 157 -7.61 -4.39 -7.02
C ALA A 157 -8.24 -3.00 -6.87
N LEU A 158 -7.55 -2.08 -6.17
CA LEU A 158 -8.08 -0.78 -5.76
C LEU A 158 -7.66 0.38 -6.66
N GLY A 159 -6.58 0.21 -7.43
CA GLY A 159 -5.98 1.28 -8.21
C GLY A 159 -4.71 1.86 -7.59
N HIS A 160 -3.95 2.58 -8.43
CA HIS A 160 -2.68 3.20 -8.06
C HIS A 160 -2.63 4.66 -8.56
N PRO A 161 -3.29 5.58 -7.85
CA PRO A 161 -3.17 7.01 -8.13
C PRO A 161 -1.80 7.49 -7.62
N LEU A 162 -0.80 7.46 -8.48
CA LEU A 162 0.65 7.54 -8.19
C LEU A 162 1.02 8.45 -7.02
N ALA A 163 0.65 9.73 -7.08
CA ALA A 163 0.99 10.72 -6.04
C ALA A 163 0.22 10.49 -4.72
N ALA A 164 -0.96 9.88 -4.77
CA ALA A 164 -1.81 9.65 -3.60
C ALA A 164 -1.51 8.33 -2.89
N SER A 165 -0.93 7.35 -3.59
CA SER A 165 -0.78 5.97 -3.09
C SER A 165 0.01 5.86 -1.79
N GLY A 166 1.08 6.62 -1.61
CA GLY A 166 1.88 6.57 -0.38
C GLY A 166 1.04 6.91 0.86
N VAL A 167 0.25 7.98 0.80
CA VAL A 167 -0.64 8.37 1.90
C VAL A 167 -1.83 7.42 2.01
N ARG A 168 -2.32 6.84 0.89
CA ARG A 168 -3.36 5.79 0.94
C ARG A 168 -2.91 4.58 1.77
N LEU A 169 -1.69 4.08 1.56
CA LEU A 169 -1.14 2.98 2.39
C LEU A 169 -1.12 3.36 3.88
N MET A 170 -0.75 4.60 4.19
CA MET A 170 -0.76 5.10 5.56
C MET A 170 -2.18 5.14 6.15
N ILE A 171 -3.17 5.59 5.39
CA ILE A 171 -4.58 5.65 5.81
C ILE A 171 -5.10 4.24 6.10
N GLN A 172 -4.83 3.28 5.20
CA GLN A 172 -5.23 1.89 5.38
C GLN A 172 -4.58 1.28 6.63
N LEU A 173 -3.27 1.45 6.81
CA LEU A 173 -2.56 0.95 7.99
C LEU A 173 -3.10 1.58 9.28
N ALA A 174 -3.37 2.89 9.28
CA ALA A 174 -3.93 3.57 10.45
C ALA A 174 -5.31 3.04 10.85
N ALA A 175 -6.16 2.74 9.86
CA ALA A 175 -7.46 2.15 10.09
C ALA A 175 -7.36 0.71 10.62
N GLN A 176 -6.43 -0.08 10.09
CA GLN A 176 -6.16 -1.43 10.60
C GLN A 176 -5.61 -1.40 12.02
N PHE A 177 -4.74 -0.47 12.36
CA PHE A 177 -4.25 -0.31 13.73
C PHE A 177 -5.38 -0.06 14.74
N ALA A 178 -6.40 0.71 14.36
CA ALA A 178 -7.56 0.94 15.22
C ALA A 178 -8.38 -0.34 15.47
N GLU A 179 -8.38 -1.29 14.52
CA GLU A 179 -9.05 -2.59 14.67
C GLU A 179 -8.13 -3.66 15.31
N ARG A 180 -6.82 -3.42 15.38
CA ARG A 180 -5.80 -4.38 15.82
C ARG A 180 -4.92 -3.81 16.95
N PRO A 181 -5.48 -3.61 18.16
CA PRO A 181 -4.71 -3.14 19.32
C PRO A 181 -3.64 -4.14 19.80
N ASP A 182 -3.69 -5.38 19.32
CA ASP A 182 -2.69 -6.43 19.53
C ASP A 182 -1.42 -6.24 18.68
N VAL A 183 -1.49 -5.44 17.61
CA VAL A 183 -0.36 -5.18 16.71
C VAL A 183 0.34 -3.89 17.07
N ARG A 184 1.64 -3.98 17.35
CA ARG A 184 2.45 -2.82 17.72
C ARG A 184 3.03 -2.08 16.51
N TYR A 185 3.63 -2.80 15.57
CA TYR A 185 4.32 -2.19 14.43
C TYR A 185 3.71 -2.60 13.11
N GLY A 186 3.69 -1.65 12.18
CA GLY A 186 3.33 -1.85 10.79
C GLY A 186 4.33 -1.22 9.84
N LEU A 187 4.38 -1.73 8.63
CA LEU A 187 5.24 -1.27 7.56
C LEU A 187 4.41 -0.78 6.38
N THR A 188 4.73 0.40 5.85
CA THR A 188 4.31 0.80 4.52
C THR A 188 5.51 0.83 3.60
N ALA A 189 5.42 0.25 2.40
CA ALA A 189 6.50 0.29 1.42
C ALA A 189 5.99 0.40 0.00
N MET A 190 6.77 1.06 -0.86
CA MET A 190 6.47 1.19 -2.27
C MET A 190 7.74 1.31 -3.11
N CYS A 191 7.70 0.77 -4.32
CA CYS A 191 8.69 1.05 -5.35
C CYS A 191 8.37 2.40 -6.01
N VAL A 192 9.41 3.05 -6.49
CA VAL A 192 9.32 4.34 -7.20
C VAL A 192 10.08 4.22 -8.51
N GLY A 193 9.54 4.81 -9.56
CA GLY A 193 10.14 4.79 -10.89
C GLY A 193 11.61 5.18 -10.90
N LEU A 194 12.34 4.72 -11.91
CA LEU A 194 13.78 4.93 -12.10
C LEU A 194 14.68 4.24 -11.04
N GLY A 195 14.17 3.23 -10.34
CA GLY A 195 14.98 2.39 -9.47
C GLY A 195 15.10 2.91 -8.04
N GLN A 196 13.98 3.23 -7.41
CA GLN A 196 13.95 3.65 -6.02
C GLN A 196 12.93 2.83 -5.22
N GLY A 197 13.13 2.77 -3.92
CA GLY A 197 12.15 2.26 -2.96
C GLY A 197 12.09 3.14 -1.72
N GLY A 198 10.89 3.26 -1.15
CA GLY A 198 10.64 3.94 0.11
C GLY A 198 9.92 3.03 1.09
N SER A 199 10.34 3.03 2.35
CA SER A 199 9.71 2.25 3.42
C SER A 199 9.63 3.07 4.69
N VAL A 200 8.51 2.95 5.39
CA VAL A 200 8.27 3.61 6.67
C VAL A 200 7.75 2.61 7.68
N ILE A 201 8.31 2.62 8.88
CA ILE A 201 7.85 1.84 10.01
C ILE A 201 7.02 2.73 10.92
N TRP A 202 5.85 2.24 11.26
CA TRP A 202 4.85 2.92 12.06
C TRP A 202 4.60 2.16 13.37
N GLU A 203 4.34 2.89 14.43
CA GLU A 203 3.86 2.32 15.69
C GLU A 203 2.38 2.67 15.90
N ASN A 204 1.65 1.68 16.33
CA ASN A 204 0.25 1.76 16.67
C ASN A 204 0.07 2.47 18.03
N PRO A 205 -0.57 3.64 18.10
CA PRO A 205 -0.84 4.31 19.36
C PRO A 205 -1.90 3.58 20.22
N HIS A 206 -2.63 2.63 19.64
CA HIS A 206 -3.64 1.82 20.31
C HIS A 206 -3.10 0.49 20.86
N TYR A 207 -1.79 0.22 20.68
CA TYR A 207 -1.19 -1.03 21.14
C TYR A 207 -1.38 -1.21 22.66
N ASP A 208 -2.02 -2.32 23.05
CA ASP A 208 -2.42 -2.60 24.43
C ASP A 208 -1.41 -3.41 25.24
N GLY A 209 -0.28 -3.78 24.61
CA GLY A 209 0.79 -4.56 25.25
C GLY A 209 0.47 -6.04 25.46
N LYS A 210 -0.69 -6.53 25.01
CA LYS A 210 -1.04 -7.95 25.08
C LYS A 210 -0.43 -8.69 23.90
N LYS A 211 0.21 -9.82 24.20
CA LYS A 211 0.73 -10.76 23.19
C LYS A 211 -0.27 -11.91 23.02
#